data_7d4d1dc24ff541331f08341c52840624
#
_entry.id   7d4d1dc24ff541331f08341c52840624
#
_cell.length_a   1.000
_cell.length_b   1.000
_cell.length_c   1.000
_cell.angle_alpha   90.00
_cell.angle_beta   90.00
_cell.angle_gamma   90.00
#
_symmetry.space_group_name_H-M   'P 1'
#
loop_
_entity.id
_entity.type
_entity.pdbx_description
1 polymer ?
#
loop_
_entity_poly.entity_id
_entity_poly.type
_entity_poly.pdbx_seq_one_letter_code
_entity_poly.pdbx_strand_id
1 'polypeptide(L)'
;MLKKLFQSFRSPLRRTQHIRSTPEVLNSNQHSLQRAQFSRYAVNIVERLQNAGYQAYLVGGCVRDMLLNITPKDFDVATSATPEQVRAEFRNARIIGRRFKLVHIHFGREIIEVATFRANHPQNDDEEDTNQSSRNESGRILRDNVYGSLEEDAQRRDFTINALYYDPVSERILDYANGVHDIRNNLIRLIGDPTQRYQEDPVRMLRAVRFAAKLNFGIEKHTAAPIRELAPMLREIPSARLFEEVLKLFLSGYAADTFEMLVDLQLFDPLFPASAEALEQNPTYTHTLISEALINTDLRIKQNKPVTPAFLFAALLWPALPKRVLRLQERGMPPIPAMQEAAHELIAEQCQRIAIPKRFTMPIREIWDMQERLPRRSGKRADLLLDNPRFRAGYDFLLLRESAGEQTDGLGEWWTDYQDANDSERRDMIRDLGSKGDGEGPKKRRRSGTKRKRSAADTSGE
;
A
#
# COMPACT_ATOMS: atom_id res chain seq x y z
N MET A 1 -4.00 12.78 19.95
CA MET A 1 -2.51 12.57 19.97
C MET A 1 -1.78 13.32 18.86
N LEU A 2 -2.37 13.58 17.71
CA LEU A 2 -1.78 14.25 16.53
C LEU A 2 -1.36 15.72 16.70
N LYS A 3 -1.96 16.48 17.65
CA LYS A 3 -1.57 17.88 17.90
C LYS A 3 -0.15 18.08 18.48
N LYS A 4 0.53 17.02 18.95
CA LYS A 4 1.91 17.12 19.49
C LYS A 4 3.00 17.03 18.41
N LEU A 5 2.69 16.57 17.19
CA LEU A 5 3.66 16.44 16.09
C LEU A 5 4.03 17.78 15.40
N PHE A 6 3.22 18.83 15.59
CA PHE A 6 3.42 20.13 14.94
C PHE A 6 3.84 21.27 15.88
N GLN A 7 4.03 20.99 17.18
CA GLN A 7 4.46 22.04 18.14
C GLN A 7 5.94 21.91 18.44
N SER A 8 6.64 22.92 18.06
CA SER A 8 8.01 23.30 18.38
C SER A 8 8.97 23.19 17.19
N PHE A 9 9.24 24.34 16.60
CA PHE A 9 10.58 24.90 16.44
C PHE A 9 10.49 26.19 15.61
N ARG A 10 10.45 27.33 16.31
CA ARG A 10 10.83 28.60 15.72
C ARG A 10 12.36 28.64 15.70
N SER A 11 12.94 28.27 14.58
CA SER A 11 14.34 28.57 14.27
C SER A 11 14.42 29.20 12.90
N PRO A 12 15.34 30.17 12.68
CA PRO A 12 15.38 30.94 11.45
C PRO A 12 15.72 30.04 10.25
N LEU A 13 15.13 30.38 9.10
CA LEU A 13 15.38 29.83 7.77
C LEU A 13 16.89 29.64 7.56
N ARG A 14 17.39 28.42 7.73
CA ARG A 14 18.75 28.05 7.31
C ARG A 14 18.70 27.41 5.96
N ARG A 15 19.61 27.90 5.08
CA ARG A 15 19.96 27.48 3.72
C ARG A 15 19.80 25.98 3.47
N THR A 16 19.39 25.62 2.25
CA THR A 16 19.59 24.30 1.63
C THR A 16 20.85 23.62 2.17
N GLN A 17 20.70 22.48 2.83
CA GLN A 17 21.86 21.74 3.30
C GLN A 17 22.61 21.19 2.09
N HIS A 18 23.75 21.79 1.78
CA HIS A 18 24.72 21.17 0.88
C HIS A 18 25.22 19.88 1.53
N ILE A 19 25.15 18.79 0.77
CA ILE A 19 25.86 17.56 1.12
C ILE A 19 27.35 17.91 1.28
N ARG A 20 27.97 17.29 2.24
CA ARG A 20 29.40 17.49 2.49
C ARG A 20 30.20 16.79 1.39
N SER A 21 31.22 17.44 0.87
CA SER A 21 32.18 16.83 -0.07
C SER A 21 33.02 15.73 0.61
N THR A 22 33.15 15.80 1.94
CA THR A 22 33.77 14.78 2.77
C THR A 22 32.77 14.28 3.82
N PRO A 23 32.63 12.95 4.01
CA PRO A 23 31.68 12.41 4.98
C PRO A 23 32.11 12.72 6.42
N GLU A 24 31.13 12.83 7.29
CA GLU A 24 31.37 12.60 8.71
C GLU A 24 31.65 11.12 8.91
N VAL A 25 32.80 10.81 9.49
CA VAL A 25 33.21 9.44 9.80
C VAL A 25 32.97 9.17 11.27
N LEU A 26 32.00 8.29 11.56
CA LEU A 26 31.76 7.83 12.92
C LEU A 26 32.51 6.51 13.14
N ASN A 27 33.41 6.51 14.13
CA ASN A 27 34.13 5.30 14.53
C ASN A 27 33.25 4.42 15.44
N SER A 28 33.67 3.18 15.68
CA SER A 28 32.93 2.17 16.47
C SER A 28 32.54 2.62 17.88
N ASN A 29 33.30 3.57 18.48
CA ASN A 29 32.94 4.15 19.78
C ASN A 29 31.90 5.27 19.75
N GLN A 30 31.46 5.69 18.55
CA GLN A 30 30.48 6.77 18.33
C GLN A 30 29.10 6.28 17.91
N HIS A 31 28.94 4.97 17.66
CA HIS A 31 27.71 4.31 17.31
C HIS A 31 27.61 2.91 17.95
N SER A 32 26.41 2.32 17.93
CA SER A 32 26.12 1.02 18.55
C SER A 32 26.28 -0.18 17.61
N LEU A 33 26.63 0.04 16.34
CA LEU A 33 26.68 -1.04 15.35
C LEU A 33 27.91 -1.91 15.55
N GLN A 34 27.69 -3.23 15.45
CA GLN A 34 28.73 -4.24 15.47
C GLN A 34 28.62 -5.11 14.22
N ARG A 35 29.73 -5.50 13.62
CA ARG A 35 29.79 -6.38 12.45
C ARG A 35 28.94 -7.63 12.60
N ALA A 36 28.93 -8.26 13.78
CA ALA A 36 28.20 -9.51 14.04
C ALA A 36 26.67 -9.37 13.95
N GLN A 37 26.12 -8.16 13.98
CA GLN A 37 24.69 -7.91 13.86
C GLN A 37 24.19 -7.98 12.41
N PHE A 38 25.08 -7.86 11.42
CA PHE A 38 24.73 -7.88 9.99
C PHE A 38 24.75 -9.29 9.42
N SER A 39 24.04 -9.50 8.30
CA SER A 39 24.11 -10.77 7.58
C SER A 39 25.55 -11.13 7.24
N ARG A 40 25.98 -12.34 7.63
CA ARG A 40 27.30 -12.86 7.29
C ARG A 40 27.58 -12.86 5.78
N TYR A 41 26.55 -13.04 4.97
CA TYR A 41 26.66 -13.04 3.51
C TYR A 41 26.89 -11.62 2.99
N ALA A 42 26.17 -10.63 3.51
CA ALA A 42 26.35 -9.24 3.13
C ALA A 42 27.74 -8.71 3.56
N VAL A 43 28.20 -9.05 4.77
CA VAL A 43 29.56 -8.76 5.23
C VAL A 43 30.62 -9.40 4.33
N ASN A 44 30.46 -10.69 4.00
CA ASN A 44 31.41 -11.41 3.12
C ASN A 44 31.47 -10.79 1.71
N ILE A 45 30.34 -10.31 1.17
CA ILE A 45 30.34 -9.60 -0.11
C ILE A 45 31.17 -8.33 -0.04
N VAL A 46 30.96 -7.52 1.00
CA VAL A 46 31.73 -6.27 1.18
C VAL A 46 33.22 -6.57 1.28
N GLU A 47 33.63 -7.50 2.15
CA GLU A 47 35.04 -7.88 2.33
C GLU A 47 35.67 -8.38 1.03
N ARG A 48 34.97 -9.23 0.27
CA ARG A 48 35.49 -9.78 -0.97
C ARG A 48 35.68 -8.70 -2.03
N LEU A 49 34.73 -7.76 -2.15
CA LEU A 49 34.84 -6.63 -3.08
C LEU A 49 35.98 -5.70 -2.66
N GLN A 50 36.16 -5.41 -1.36
CA GLN A 50 37.26 -4.60 -0.86
C GLN A 50 38.62 -5.28 -1.10
N ASN A 51 38.72 -6.60 -0.88
CA ASN A 51 39.93 -7.36 -1.18
C ASN A 51 40.27 -7.39 -2.68
N ALA A 52 39.28 -7.28 -3.56
CA ALA A 52 39.45 -7.13 -5.00
C ALA A 52 39.81 -5.68 -5.44
N GLY A 53 39.94 -4.76 -4.48
CA GLY A 53 40.33 -3.36 -4.73
C GLY A 53 39.18 -2.40 -4.97
N TYR A 54 37.91 -2.83 -4.80
CA TYR A 54 36.74 -1.97 -4.93
C TYR A 54 36.33 -1.37 -3.60
N GLN A 55 35.78 -0.17 -3.61
CA GLN A 55 35.03 0.34 -2.46
C GLN A 55 33.71 -0.43 -2.34
N ALA A 56 33.35 -0.86 -1.14
CA ALA A 56 32.08 -1.53 -0.87
C ALA A 56 31.63 -1.29 0.56
N TYR A 57 30.31 -1.10 0.75
CA TYR A 57 29.69 -0.77 2.04
C TYR A 57 28.31 -1.40 2.14
N LEU A 58 27.88 -1.73 3.36
CA LEU A 58 26.48 -1.94 3.67
C LEU A 58 25.78 -0.58 3.68
N VAL A 59 24.55 -0.48 3.16
CA VAL A 59 23.98 0.84 2.89
C VAL A 59 22.46 0.93 3.12
N GLY A 60 22.00 2.11 3.45
CA GLY A 60 20.58 2.45 3.38
C GLY A 60 19.75 1.90 4.53
N GLY A 61 18.69 1.16 4.17
CA GLY A 61 17.70 0.67 5.12
C GLY A 61 18.26 -0.18 6.25
N CYS A 62 19.20 -1.08 5.95
CA CYS A 62 19.80 -1.95 6.96
C CYS A 62 20.63 -1.18 7.98
N VAL A 63 21.42 -0.19 7.57
CA VAL A 63 22.23 0.64 8.49
C VAL A 63 21.33 1.49 9.40
N ARG A 64 20.31 2.14 8.81
CA ARG A 64 19.31 2.90 9.57
C ARG A 64 18.56 2.02 10.56
N ASP A 65 18.00 0.90 10.12
CA ASP A 65 17.17 0.04 10.96
C ASP A 65 18.02 -0.51 12.14
N MET A 66 19.27 -0.90 11.88
CA MET A 66 20.20 -1.33 12.94
C MET A 66 20.54 -0.21 13.95
N LEU A 67 20.73 1.03 13.51
CA LEU A 67 20.93 2.18 14.41
C LEU A 67 19.71 2.44 15.30
N LEU A 68 18.53 2.05 14.85
CA LEU A 68 17.25 2.12 15.59
C LEU A 68 16.95 0.86 16.40
N ASN A 69 17.87 -0.12 16.46
CA ASN A 69 17.65 -1.44 17.05
C ASN A 69 16.46 -2.20 16.44
N ILE A 70 16.20 -1.99 15.16
CA ILE A 70 15.20 -2.72 14.37
C ILE A 70 15.92 -3.75 13.53
N THR A 71 15.46 -5.00 13.55
CA THR A 71 16.02 -6.05 12.68
C THR A 71 15.68 -5.75 11.21
N PRO A 72 16.69 -5.54 10.35
CA PRO A 72 16.44 -5.32 8.91
C PRO A 72 15.83 -6.54 8.25
N LYS A 73 14.97 -6.30 7.25
CA LYS A 73 14.43 -7.38 6.40
C LYS A 73 15.45 -7.81 5.35
N ASP A 74 16.14 -6.85 4.75
CA ASP A 74 17.05 -7.02 3.63
C ASP A 74 18.35 -6.27 3.90
N PHE A 75 19.44 -6.74 3.30
CA PHE A 75 20.75 -6.10 3.38
C PHE A 75 21.20 -5.70 1.99
N ASP A 76 21.48 -4.42 1.81
CA ASP A 76 21.93 -3.84 0.55
C ASP A 76 23.41 -3.48 0.63
N VAL A 77 24.14 -3.72 -0.46
CA VAL A 77 25.55 -3.33 -0.62
C VAL A 77 25.66 -2.31 -1.74
N ALA A 78 26.42 -1.25 -1.48
CA ALA A 78 26.83 -0.29 -2.51
C ALA A 78 28.33 -0.40 -2.76
N THR A 79 28.76 -0.35 -4.05
CA THR A 79 30.16 -0.57 -4.43
C THR A 79 30.58 0.29 -5.63
N SER A 80 31.90 0.53 -5.75
CA SER A 80 32.51 1.10 -6.96
C SER A 80 32.62 0.10 -8.11
N ALA A 81 32.49 -1.20 -7.84
CA ALA A 81 32.52 -2.24 -8.88
C ALA A 81 31.30 -2.13 -9.81
N THR A 82 31.50 -2.25 -11.12
CA THR A 82 30.38 -2.34 -12.07
C THR A 82 29.60 -3.64 -11.92
N PRO A 83 28.35 -3.74 -12.41
CA PRO A 83 27.58 -4.98 -12.31
C PRO A 83 28.30 -6.18 -12.94
N GLU A 84 29.03 -5.96 -14.01
CA GLU A 84 29.83 -6.98 -14.71
C GLU A 84 31.01 -7.45 -13.87
N GLN A 85 31.70 -6.52 -13.17
CA GLN A 85 32.80 -6.83 -12.23
C GLN A 85 32.27 -7.58 -11.00
N VAL A 86 31.14 -7.16 -10.41
CA VAL A 86 30.49 -7.90 -9.31
C VAL A 86 30.15 -9.32 -9.74
N ARG A 87 29.60 -9.49 -10.97
CA ARG A 87 29.29 -10.81 -11.51
C ARG A 87 30.53 -11.67 -11.73
N ALA A 88 31.67 -11.09 -12.08
CA ALA A 88 32.93 -11.82 -12.23
C ALA A 88 33.45 -12.34 -10.89
N GLU A 89 33.26 -11.55 -9.80
CA GLU A 89 33.65 -11.94 -8.45
C GLU A 89 32.76 -13.03 -7.84
N PHE A 90 31.46 -13.09 -8.19
CA PHE A 90 30.50 -14.00 -7.55
C PHE A 90 29.80 -14.90 -8.56
N ARG A 91 30.09 -16.23 -8.51
CA ARG A 91 29.47 -17.22 -9.42
C ARG A 91 27.96 -17.33 -9.30
N ASN A 92 27.40 -17.00 -8.13
CA ASN A 92 25.96 -17.01 -7.81
C ASN A 92 25.29 -15.66 -8.01
N ALA A 93 25.96 -14.72 -8.72
CA ALA A 93 25.44 -13.39 -9.02
C ALA A 93 24.64 -13.37 -10.33
N ARG A 94 23.53 -12.60 -10.33
CA ARG A 94 22.70 -12.34 -11.50
C ARG A 94 22.47 -10.83 -11.65
N ILE A 95 22.74 -10.30 -12.84
CA ILE A 95 22.43 -8.90 -13.18
C ILE A 95 20.95 -8.83 -13.49
N ILE A 96 20.24 -7.94 -12.82
CA ILE A 96 18.81 -7.70 -13.00
C ILE A 96 18.54 -6.22 -13.31
N GLY A 97 17.35 -5.95 -13.87
CA GLY A 97 16.90 -4.59 -14.19
C GLY A 97 17.43 -4.09 -15.54
N ARG A 98 16.53 -3.42 -16.29
CA ARG A 98 16.89 -2.75 -17.57
C ARG A 98 17.13 -1.27 -17.38
N ARG A 99 16.30 -0.63 -16.55
CA ARG A 99 16.36 0.79 -16.25
C ARG A 99 17.49 1.13 -15.26
N PHE A 100 17.60 0.29 -14.23
CA PHE A 100 18.60 0.36 -13.18
C PHE A 100 19.21 -1.04 -13.04
N LYS A 101 20.46 -1.19 -13.46
CA LYS A 101 21.15 -2.47 -13.31
C LYS A 101 21.55 -2.65 -11.85
N LEU A 102 21.18 -3.80 -11.29
CA LEU A 102 21.51 -4.26 -9.94
C LEU A 102 22.05 -5.70 -10.05
N VAL A 103 22.78 -6.14 -9.06
CA VAL A 103 23.24 -7.52 -8.99
C VAL A 103 22.61 -8.19 -7.77
N HIS A 104 21.86 -9.26 -7.99
CA HIS A 104 21.39 -10.16 -6.95
C HIS A 104 22.39 -11.27 -6.74
N ILE A 105 22.92 -11.41 -5.52
CA ILE A 105 23.78 -12.53 -5.14
C ILE A 105 22.97 -13.48 -4.26
N HIS A 106 22.83 -14.72 -4.68
CA HIS A 106 21.94 -15.71 -4.08
C HIS A 106 22.67 -16.62 -3.09
N PHE A 107 22.22 -16.68 -1.84
CA PHE A 107 22.70 -17.58 -0.81
C PHE A 107 21.54 -18.46 -0.29
N GLY A 108 21.18 -19.47 -1.05
CA GLY A 108 19.99 -20.27 -0.77
C GLY A 108 18.72 -19.44 -0.83
N ARG A 109 18.09 -19.16 0.32
CA ARG A 109 16.87 -18.33 0.40
C ARG A 109 17.16 -16.84 0.57
N GLU A 110 18.37 -16.48 0.98
CA GLU A 110 18.77 -15.10 1.16
C GLU A 110 19.32 -14.53 -0.14
N ILE A 111 18.89 -13.34 -0.50
CA ILE A 111 19.36 -12.61 -1.69
C ILE A 111 19.91 -11.29 -1.19
N ILE A 112 21.17 -11.00 -1.52
CA ILE A 112 21.79 -9.70 -1.23
C ILE A 112 21.82 -8.89 -2.51
N GLU A 113 21.25 -7.69 -2.45
CA GLU A 113 21.28 -6.73 -3.55
C GLU A 113 22.57 -5.92 -3.50
N VAL A 114 23.27 -5.87 -4.65
CA VAL A 114 24.50 -5.10 -4.82
C VAL A 114 24.28 -4.06 -5.90
N ALA A 115 24.43 -2.79 -5.55
CA ALA A 115 24.30 -1.64 -6.42
C ALA A 115 25.67 -0.98 -6.67
N THR A 116 25.97 -0.64 -7.92
CA THR A 116 27.12 0.21 -8.24
C THR A 116 26.82 1.66 -7.86
N PHE A 117 27.80 2.40 -7.32
CA PHE A 117 27.67 3.84 -7.07
C PHE A 117 27.26 4.56 -8.34
N ARG A 118 26.32 5.47 -8.22
CA ARG A 118 25.74 6.18 -9.36
C ARG A 118 26.08 7.66 -9.30
N ALA A 119 26.45 8.24 -10.46
CA ALA A 119 26.70 9.65 -10.59
C ALA A 119 25.44 10.51 -10.57
N ASN A 120 25.58 11.78 -10.22
CA ASN A 120 24.57 12.78 -10.50
C ASN A 120 24.52 13.04 -12.02
N HIS A 121 23.32 13.20 -12.57
CA HIS A 121 23.18 13.61 -13.95
C HIS A 121 23.62 15.07 -14.09
N PRO A 122 24.53 15.40 -15.02
CA PRO A 122 24.80 16.80 -15.36
C PRO A 122 23.51 17.47 -15.87
N GLN A 123 23.27 18.70 -15.46
CA GLN A 123 22.11 19.49 -15.92
C GLN A 123 22.27 20.02 -17.36
N ASN A 124 23.40 19.73 -18.02
CA ASN A 124 23.71 20.21 -19.37
C ASN A 124 23.34 19.14 -20.39
N ASP A 125 22.40 19.50 -21.28
CA ASP A 125 21.83 18.68 -22.36
C ASP A 125 22.78 18.51 -23.57
N ASP A 126 24.06 18.80 -23.45
CA ASP A 126 24.97 18.99 -24.61
C ASP A 126 25.90 17.80 -24.93
N GLU A 127 25.76 16.65 -24.27
CA GLU A 127 26.53 15.46 -24.68
C GLU A 127 25.62 14.24 -24.97
N GLU A 128 25.59 13.91 -26.28
CA GLU A 128 24.95 12.72 -26.85
C GLU A 128 25.62 11.42 -26.39
N ASP A 129 25.41 11.00 -25.15
CA ASP A 129 25.63 9.60 -24.78
C ASP A 129 24.28 8.94 -24.45
N THR A 130 23.51 8.70 -25.51
CA THR A 130 22.08 8.34 -25.52
C THR A 130 21.75 6.97 -24.94
N ASN A 131 22.73 6.17 -24.51
CA ASN A 131 22.50 4.79 -24.02
C ASN A 131 22.58 4.61 -22.51
N GLN A 132 23.15 5.55 -21.75
CA GLN A 132 23.42 5.36 -20.32
C GLN A 132 22.46 6.14 -19.41
N SER A 133 22.06 7.36 -19.80
CA SER A 133 21.06 8.13 -19.05
C SER A 133 20.04 8.77 -19.99
N SER A 134 18.78 8.86 -19.60
CA SER A 134 17.75 9.61 -20.31
C SER A 134 16.70 10.17 -19.37
N ARG A 135 16.25 11.40 -19.65
CA ARG A 135 15.11 12.06 -18.99
C ARG A 135 14.01 12.31 -20.02
N ASN A 136 12.74 12.41 -19.57
CA ASN A 136 11.66 12.91 -20.42
C ASN A 136 11.58 14.45 -20.35
N GLU A 137 10.72 15.05 -21.18
CA GLU A 137 10.45 16.51 -21.22
C GLU A 137 10.05 17.11 -19.86
N SER A 138 9.52 16.29 -18.94
CA SER A 138 9.16 16.67 -17.57
C SER A 138 10.32 16.48 -16.57
N GLY A 139 11.56 16.25 -17.01
CA GLY A 139 12.73 16.06 -16.14
C GLY A 139 12.84 14.71 -15.44
N ARG A 140 11.98 13.72 -15.76
CA ARG A 140 11.99 12.39 -15.14
C ARG A 140 13.12 11.52 -15.69
N ILE A 141 13.80 10.83 -14.78
CA ILE A 141 14.86 9.87 -15.11
C ILE A 141 14.24 8.61 -15.73
N LEU A 142 14.54 8.34 -17.00
CA LEU A 142 14.11 7.14 -17.72
C LEU A 142 15.14 6.01 -17.67
N ARG A 143 16.43 6.32 -17.72
CA ARG A 143 17.56 5.41 -17.54
C ARG A 143 18.60 6.07 -16.65
N ASP A 144 19.30 5.27 -15.85
CA ASP A 144 20.26 5.77 -14.88
C ASP A 144 21.29 4.67 -14.57
N ASN A 145 22.18 4.45 -15.54
CA ASN A 145 23.33 3.54 -15.41
C ASN A 145 24.67 4.30 -15.54
N VAL A 146 24.66 5.58 -15.20
CA VAL A 146 25.89 6.36 -15.07
C VAL A 146 26.49 6.09 -13.71
N TYR A 147 27.71 5.57 -13.68
CA TYR A 147 28.41 5.21 -12.44
C TYR A 147 29.28 6.40 -11.96
N GLY A 148 29.40 6.53 -10.66
CA GLY A 148 30.04 7.67 -10.03
C GLY A 148 30.81 7.34 -8.76
N SER A 149 31.11 8.38 -8.02
CA SER A 149 31.77 8.28 -6.71
C SER A 149 30.77 7.94 -5.59
N LEU A 150 31.28 7.57 -4.42
CA LEU A 150 30.46 7.35 -3.22
C LEU A 150 29.71 8.62 -2.81
N GLU A 151 30.36 9.80 -2.96
CA GLU A 151 29.72 11.08 -2.68
C GLU A 151 28.51 11.33 -3.57
N GLU A 152 28.67 11.11 -4.88
CA GLU A 152 27.57 11.27 -5.86
C GLU A 152 26.42 10.29 -5.57
N ASP A 153 26.73 9.04 -5.21
CA ASP A 153 25.70 8.07 -4.82
C ASP A 153 24.94 8.54 -3.58
N ALA A 154 25.62 9.13 -2.59
CA ALA A 154 24.97 9.69 -1.41
C ALA A 154 24.07 10.89 -1.74
N GLN A 155 24.52 11.76 -2.65
CA GLN A 155 23.80 12.98 -3.05
C GLN A 155 22.47 12.67 -3.75
N ARG A 156 22.39 11.56 -4.48
CA ARG A 156 21.19 11.21 -5.26
C ARG A 156 20.21 10.32 -4.51
N ARG A 157 20.56 9.83 -3.32
CA ARG A 157 19.59 9.09 -2.48
C ARG A 157 18.41 9.98 -2.07
N ASP A 158 17.34 9.35 -1.62
CA ASP A 158 16.11 10.07 -1.29
C ASP A 158 16.23 10.83 0.05
N PHE A 159 16.46 10.13 1.14
CA PHE A 159 16.45 10.70 2.48
C PHE A 159 17.79 10.53 3.18
N THR A 160 18.14 11.50 4.03
CA THR A 160 19.39 11.52 4.79
C THR A 160 19.61 10.23 5.58
N ILE A 161 18.54 9.72 6.21
CA ILE A 161 18.56 8.49 7.01
C ILE A 161 18.81 7.22 6.17
N ASN A 162 18.72 7.29 4.86
CA ASN A 162 19.00 6.19 3.93
C ASN A 162 20.33 6.36 3.19
N ALA A 163 21.07 7.44 3.45
CA ALA A 163 22.37 7.73 2.85
C ALA A 163 23.53 7.49 3.83
N LEU A 164 23.41 6.40 4.58
CA LEU A 164 24.41 5.95 5.55
C LEU A 164 25.13 4.71 4.98
N TYR A 165 26.45 4.72 5.02
CA TYR A 165 27.31 3.65 4.52
C TYR A 165 28.11 3.07 5.67
N TYR A 166 27.98 1.78 5.94
CA TYR A 166 28.70 1.10 7.00
C TYR A 166 29.76 0.17 6.40
N ASP A 167 31.00 0.37 6.84
CA ASP A 167 32.13 -0.49 6.55
C ASP A 167 32.28 -1.55 7.64
N PRO A 168 31.97 -2.83 7.37
CA PRO A 168 32.07 -3.87 8.39
C PRO A 168 33.51 -4.30 8.70
N VAL A 169 34.52 -3.88 7.90
CA VAL A 169 35.95 -4.20 8.16
C VAL A 169 36.54 -3.22 9.13
N SER A 170 36.30 -1.93 8.93
CA SER A 170 36.80 -0.89 9.86
C SER A 170 35.77 -0.51 10.94
N GLU A 171 34.56 -1.07 10.88
CA GLU A 171 33.41 -0.75 11.75
C GLU A 171 33.11 0.75 11.82
N ARG A 172 33.12 1.43 10.66
CA ARG A 172 32.87 2.87 10.54
C ARG A 172 31.61 3.15 9.76
N ILE A 173 30.92 4.24 10.13
CA ILE A 173 29.82 4.80 9.33
C ILE A 173 30.34 6.02 8.59
N LEU A 174 30.05 6.11 7.29
CA LEU A 174 30.27 7.28 6.46
C LEU A 174 28.94 7.98 6.25
N ASP A 175 28.79 9.22 6.71
CA ASP A 175 27.58 10.03 6.66
C ASP A 175 27.84 11.34 5.88
N TYR A 176 27.38 11.39 4.63
CA TYR A 176 27.48 12.57 3.77
C TYR A 176 26.36 13.58 3.99
N ALA A 177 25.22 13.14 4.55
CA ALA A 177 23.96 13.88 4.53
C ALA A 177 23.40 14.24 5.92
N ASN A 178 24.16 14.05 7.00
CA ASN A 178 23.71 14.17 8.39
C ASN A 178 22.59 13.19 8.78
N GLY A 179 22.56 12.01 8.20
CA GLY A 179 21.54 11.00 8.45
C GLY A 179 21.51 10.50 9.89
N VAL A 180 22.68 10.35 10.53
CA VAL A 180 22.76 9.97 11.96
C VAL A 180 22.16 11.04 12.86
N HIS A 181 22.38 12.31 12.56
CA HIS A 181 21.75 13.42 13.28
C HIS A 181 20.22 13.40 13.12
N ASP A 182 19.72 13.18 11.91
CA ASP A 182 18.28 13.14 11.64
C ASP A 182 17.61 11.90 12.27
N ILE A 183 18.31 10.75 12.34
CA ILE A 183 17.84 9.57 13.11
C ILE A 183 17.69 9.93 14.60
N ARG A 184 18.67 10.56 15.21
CA ARG A 184 18.62 10.98 16.62
C ARG A 184 17.53 11.98 16.93
N ASN A 185 17.13 12.79 15.94
CA ASN A 185 16.05 13.78 16.06
C ASN A 185 14.70 13.28 15.54
N ASN A 186 14.59 12.01 15.14
CA ASN A 186 13.37 11.41 14.59
C ASN A 186 12.81 12.19 13.39
N LEU A 187 13.68 12.55 12.42
CA LEU A 187 13.32 13.36 11.25
C LEU A 187 13.51 12.59 9.93
N ILE A 188 12.52 12.74 9.07
CA ILE A 188 12.61 12.38 7.65
C ILE A 188 12.95 13.64 6.87
N ARG A 189 14.18 13.71 6.37
CA ARG A 189 14.68 14.83 5.58
C ARG A 189 15.07 14.36 4.19
N LEU A 190 14.55 15.03 3.16
CA LEU A 190 14.94 14.80 1.77
C LEU A 190 16.32 15.40 1.50
N ILE A 191 17.13 14.70 0.72
CA ILE A 191 18.45 15.17 0.30
C ILE A 191 18.29 16.09 -0.91
N GLY A 192 18.93 17.27 -0.87
CA GLY A 192 18.86 18.30 -1.91
C GLY A 192 17.66 19.23 -1.77
N ASP A 193 17.28 19.92 -2.84
CA ASP A 193 16.12 20.80 -2.85
C ASP A 193 14.82 19.98 -2.95
N PRO A 194 13.90 20.05 -1.96
CA PRO A 194 12.71 19.22 -1.95
C PRO A 194 11.79 19.43 -3.16
N THR A 195 11.66 20.64 -3.66
CA THR A 195 10.81 20.94 -4.81
C THR A 195 11.34 20.23 -6.06
N GLN A 196 12.63 20.40 -6.37
CA GLN A 196 13.27 19.75 -7.50
C GLN A 196 13.22 18.22 -7.38
N ARG A 197 13.52 17.71 -6.18
CA ARG A 197 13.56 16.27 -5.92
C ARG A 197 12.21 15.59 -6.05
N TYR A 198 11.12 16.27 -5.68
CA TYR A 198 9.75 15.76 -5.89
C TYR A 198 9.32 15.87 -7.36
N GLN A 199 9.73 16.92 -8.09
CA GLN A 199 9.52 17.02 -9.52
C GLN A 199 10.25 15.93 -10.31
N GLU A 200 11.48 15.60 -9.95
CA GLU A 200 12.22 14.46 -10.52
C GLU A 200 11.50 13.12 -10.31
N ASP A 201 10.98 12.88 -9.11
CA ASP A 201 10.25 11.65 -8.74
C ASP A 201 9.19 11.94 -7.68
N PRO A 202 7.95 12.19 -8.09
CA PRO A 202 6.83 12.45 -7.18
C PRO A 202 6.56 11.32 -6.17
N VAL A 203 6.98 10.08 -6.46
CA VAL A 203 6.85 8.95 -5.54
C VAL A 203 7.64 9.17 -4.24
N ARG A 204 8.65 10.05 -4.24
CA ARG A 204 9.38 10.42 -3.02
C ARG A 204 8.45 11.03 -1.95
N MET A 205 7.36 11.70 -2.33
CA MET A 205 6.35 12.19 -1.39
C MET A 205 5.68 11.03 -0.63
N LEU A 206 5.28 9.97 -1.36
CA LEU A 206 4.72 8.75 -0.76
C LEU A 206 5.74 8.02 0.12
N ARG A 207 7.01 8.01 -0.30
CA ARG A 207 8.10 7.42 0.48
C ARG A 207 8.36 8.20 1.78
N ALA A 208 8.28 9.53 1.75
CA ALA A 208 8.40 10.36 2.96
C ALA A 208 7.33 9.98 4.00
N VAL A 209 6.07 9.89 3.58
CA VAL A 209 4.96 9.46 4.43
C VAL A 209 5.18 8.04 4.96
N ARG A 210 5.55 7.11 4.09
CA ARG A 210 5.79 5.71 4.47
C ARG A 210 6.91 5.57 5.52
N PHE A 211 8.02 6.28 5.35
CA PHE A 211 9.10 6.24 6.33
C PHE A 211 8.72 6.95 7.64
N ALA A 212 8.01 8.07 7.56
CA ALA A 212 7.53 8.77 8.73
C ALA A 212 6.59 7.87 9.57
N ALA A 213 5.62 7.22 8.95
CA ALA A 213 4.72 6.28 9.63
C ALA A 213 5.47 5.05 10.17
N LYS A 214 6.32 4.39 9.33
CA LYS A 214 7.08 3.20 9.73
C LYS A 214 7.98 3.43 10.94
N LEU A 215 8.65 4.59 10.98
CA LEU A 215 9.68 4.89 11.98
C LEU A 215 9.12 5.74 13.13
N ASN A 216 7.86 6.18 13.04
CA ASN A 216 7.27 7.16 13.94
C ASN A 216 8.10 8.45 14.01
N PHE A 217 8.54 8.93 12.84
CA PHE A 217 9.37 10.13 12.68
C PHE A 217 8.53 11.28 12.10
N GLY A 218 8.88 12.51 12.43
CA GLY A 218 8.33 13.69 11.77
C GLY A 218 8.96 13.92 10.39
N ILE A 219 8.18 14.43 9.43
CA ILE A 219 8.75 14.94 8.18
C ILE A 219 9.30 16.35 8.45
N GLU A 220 10.57 16.57 8.10
CA GLU A 220 11.22 17.85 8.29
C GLU A 220 10.48 18.96 7.52
N LYS A 221 10.41 20.17 8.10
CA LYS A 221 9.53 21.26 7.65
C LYS A 221 9.76 21.65 6.17
N HIS A 222 11.01 21.78 5.72
CA HIS A 222 11.30 22.11 4.31
C HIS A 222 10.99 20.96 3.39
N THR A 223 11.19 19.72 3.84
CA THR A 223 10.79 18.52 3.13
C THR A 223 9.26 18.41 2.98
N ALA A 224 8.50 18.77 4.01
CA ALA A 224 7.04 18.72 3.98
C ALA A 224 6.40 19.86 3.18
N ALA A 225 7.02 21.05 3.17
CA ALA A 225 6.41 22.28 2.65
C ALA A 225 5.86 22.18 1.21
N PRO A 226 6.59 21.61 0.22
CA PRO A 226 6.11 21.56 -1.16
C PRO A 226 5.16 20.38 -1.44
N ILE A 227 4.93 19.45 -0.49
CA ILE A 227 4.20 18.21 -0.76
C ILE A 227 2.78 18.49 -1.25
N ARG A 228 2.03 19.37 -0.57
CA ARG A 228 0.63 19.64 -0.93
C ARG A 228 0.50 20.24 -2.32
N GLU A 229 1.39 21.18 -2.66
CA GLU A 229 1.41 21.82 -3.98
C GLU A 229 1.75 20.82 -5.10
N LEU A 230 2.69 19.91 -4.83
CA LEU A 230 3.19 18.95 -5.81
C LEU A 230 2.42 17.62 -5.81
N ALA A 231 1.51 17.38 -4.86
CA ALA A 231 0.71 16.16 -4.78
C ALA A 231 0.01 15.77 -6.10
N PRO A 232 -0.56 16.73 -6.89
CA PRO A 232 -1.17 16.41 -8.19
C PRO A 232 -0.23 15.73 -9.19
N MET A 233 1.10 15.90 -9.09
CA MET A 233 2.07 15.22 -9.95
C MET A 233 2.07 13.70 -9.82
N LEU A 234 1.53 13.15 -8.75
CA LEU A 234 1.30 11.71 -8.63
C LEU A 234 0.39 11.17 -9.73
N ARG A 235 -0.47 12.02 -10.30
CA ARG A 235 -1.36 11.64 -11.40
C ARG A 235 -0.61 11.28 -12.67
N GLU A 236 0.63 11.71 -12.82
CA GLU A 236 1.48 11.44 -13.97
C GLU A 236 2.33 10.16 -13.80
N ILE A 237 2.35 9.55 -12.60
CA ILE A 237 3.11 8.32 -12.36
C ILE A 237 2.40 7.14 -13.01
N PRO A 238 3.15 6.22 -13.67
CA PRO A 238 2.59 5.00 -14.23
C PRO A 238 1.78 4.22 -13.20
N SER A 239 0.55 3.83 -13.55
CA SER A 239 -0.41 3.18 -12.64
C SER A 239 0.11 1.87 -12.03
N ALA A 240 0.94 1.13 -12.75
CA ALA A 240 1.60 -0.08 -12.23
C ALA A 240 2.59 0.25 -11.10
N ARG A 241 3.36 1.35 -11.22
CA ARG A 241 4.27 1.80 -10.17
C ARG A 241 3.50 2.29 -8.94
N LEU A 242 2.40 3.03 -9.14
CA LEU A 242 1.54 3.46 -8.03
C LEU A 242 0.93 2.26 -7.30
N PHE A 243 0.54 1.19 -8.01
CA PHE A 243 0.06 -0.02 -7.38
C PHE A 243 1.08 -0.63 -6.41
N GLU A 244 2.34 -0.75 -6.83
CA GLU A 244 3.42 -1.26 -5.98
C GLU A 244 3.66 -0.37 -4.74
N GLU A 245 3.64 0.96 -4.91
CA GLU A 245 3.83 1.88 -3.79
C GLU A 245 2.64 1.84 -2.82
N VAL A 246 1.41 1.76 -3.32
CA VAL A 246 0.19 1.61 -2.47
C VAL A 246 0.25 0.34 -1.63
N LEU A 247 0.71 -0.77 -2.18
CA LEU A 247 0.93 -1.99 -1.39
C LEU A 247 1.99 -1.77 -0.29
N LYS A 248 3.07 -1.04 -0.57
CA LYS A 248 4.09 -0.72 0.43
C LYS A 248 3.57 0.26 1.51
N LEU A 249 2.69 1.19 1.14
CA LEU A 249 2.06 2.13 2.08
C LEU A 249 1.17 1.39 3.09
N PHE A 250 0.34 0.47 2.62
CA PHE A 250 -0.73 -0.11 3.43
C PHE A 250 -0.49 -1.56 3.90
N LEU A 251 0.55 -2.25 3.41
CA LEU A 251 0.86 -3.63 3.83
C LEU A 251 2.19 -3.75 4.59
N SER A 252 2.61 -2.66 5.25
CA SER A 252 3.85 -2.63 6.04
C SER A 252 3.63 -2.69 7.55
N GLY A 253 2.38 -2.70 8.02
CA GLY A 253 2.02 -2.74 9.45
C GLY A 253 1.89 -1.36 10.11
N TYR A 254 1.78 -0.31 9.30
CA TYR A 254 1.62 1.10 9.69
C TYR A 254 0.61 1.83 8.79
N ALA A 255 -0.40 1.11 8.34
CA ALA A 255 -1.34 1.59 7.33
C ALA A 255 -2.24 2.70 7.86
N ALA A 256 -2.69 2.59 9.11
CA ALA A 256 -3.55 3.60 9.73
C ALA A 256 -2.82 4.95 9.85
N ASP A 257 -1.60 4.97 10.40
CA ASP A 257 -0.81 6.20 10.50
C ASP A 257 -0.47 6.78 9.11
N THR A 258 -0.20 5.88 8.15
CA THR A 258 0.06 6.25 6.76
C THR A 258 -1.15 6.97 6.15
N PHE A 259 -2.37 6.47 6.36
CA PHE A 259 -3.60 7.06 5.84
C PHE A 259 -3.81 8.47 6.38
N GLU A 260 -3.70 8.67 7.70
CA GLU A 260 -3.82 9.99 8.32
C GLU A 260 -2.85 11.00 7.67
N MET A 261 -1.59 10.61 7.49
CA MET A 261 -0.59 11.47 6.86
C MET A 261 -0.88 11.73 5.38
N LEU A 262 -1.41 10.75 4.64
CA LEU A 262 -1.79 10.94 3.23
C LEU A 262 -2.95 11.94 3.10
N VAL A 263 -3.93 11.89 4.01
CA VAL A 263 -5.05 12.85 4.04
C VAL A 263 -4.55 14.24 4.42
N ASP A 264 -3.78 14.35 5.50
CA ASP A 264 -3.23 15.62 5.97
C ASP A 264 -2.37 16.34 4.92
N LEU A 265 -1.59 15.59 4.14
CA LEU A 265 -0.70 16.11 3.10
C LEU A 265 -1.35 16.18 1.70
N GLN A 266 -2.65 15.90 1.59
CA GLN A 266 -3.41 15.89 0.33
C GLN A 266 -2.86 14.91 -0.73
N LEU A 267 -2.21 13.83 -0.29
CA LEU A 267 -1.68 12.78 -1.14
C LEU A 267 -2.70 11.65 -1.38
N PHE A 268 -3.81 11.62 -0.63
CA PHE A 268 -4.83 10.58 -0.75
C PHE A 268 -5.67 10.76 -2.03
N ASP A 269 -6.10 12.01 -2.35
CA ASP A 269 -6.89 12.30 -3.55
C ASP A 269 -6.22 11.85 -4.86
N PRO A 270 -4.95 12.15 -5.14
CA PRO A 270 -4.31 11.67 -6.37
C PRO A 270 -4.26 10.14 -6.50
N LEU A 271 -4.36 9.39 -5.40
CA LEU A 271 -4.34 7.93 -5.40
C LEU A 271 -5.75 7.33 -5.49
N PHE A 272 -6.71 7.90 -4.74
CA PHE A 272 -8.08 7.39 -4.57
C PHE A 272 -9.12 8.52 -4.71
N PRO A 273 -9.27 9.12 -5.90
CA PRO A 273 -10.09 10.32 -6.07
C PRO A 273 -11.57 10.12 -5.67
N ALA A 274 -12.18 8.98 -6.03
CA ALA A 274 -13.56 8.69 -5.66
C ALA A 274 -13.75 8.53 -4.15
N SER A 275 -12.77 7.95 -3.46
CA SER A 275 -12.80 7.78 -2.01
C SER A 275 -12.50 9.10 -1.28
N ALA A 276 -11.65 9.95 -1.84
CA ALA A 276 -11.41 11.30 -1.32
C ALA A 276 -12.66 12.16 -1.43
N GLU A 277 -13.38 12.12 -2.54
CA GLU A 277 -14.69 12.77 -2.69
C GLU A 277 -15.70 12.27 -1.64
N ALA A 278 -15.75 10.94 -1.41
CA ALA A 278 -16.61 10.36 -0.38
C ALA A 278 -16.22 10.81 1.04
N LEU A 279 -14.92 10.99 1.30
CA LEU A 279 -14.40 11.50 2.57
C LEU A 279 -14.82 12.94 2.81
N GLU A 280 -14.86 13.78 1.79
CA GLU A 280 -15.36 15.17 1.89
C GLU A 280 -16.87 15.21 2.13
N GLN A 281 -17.64 14.33 1.49
CA GLN A 281 -19.12 14.31 1.59
C GLN A 281 -19.63 13.69 2.90
N ASN A 282 -18.98 12.64 3.39
CA ASN A 282 -19.31 11.97 4.65
C ASN A 282 -18.03 11.63 5.43
N PRO A 283 -17.40 12.64 6.05
CA PRO A 283 -16.08 12.48 6.65
C PRO A 283 -16.07 11.45 7.79
N THR A 284 -17.08 11.48 8.67
CA THR A 284 -17.10 10.60 9.84
C THR A 284 -17.17 9.14 9.45
N TYR A 285 -18.15 8.75 8.62
CA TYR A 285 -18.33 7.36 8.19
C TYR A 285 -17.13 6.88 7.36
N THR A 286 -16.76 7.66 6.33
CA THR A 286 -15.68 7.26 5.40
C THR A 286 -14.36 7.10 6.12
N HIS A 287 -14.01 8.08 6.98
CA HIS A 287 -12.78 8.02 7.76
C HIS A 287 -12.77 6.82 8.70
N THR A 288 -13.86 6.60 9.46
CA THR A 288 -13.95 5.48 10.40
C THR A 288 -13.82 4.15 9.68
N LEU A 289 -14.55 3.94 8.57
CA LEU A 289 -14.51 2.68 7.83
C LEU A 289 -13.11 2.39 7.27
N ILE A 290 -12.46 3.38 6.67
CA ILE A 290 -11.11 3.20 6.13
C ILE A 290 -10.10 2.98 7.26
N SER A 291 -10.12 3.80 8.32
CA SER A 291 -9.17 3.69 9.43
C SER A 291 -9.30 2.35 10.16
N GLU A 292 -10.51 1.85 10.41
CA GLU A 292 -10.74 0.55 11.03
C GLU A 292 -10.24 -0.61 10.15
N ALA A 293 -10.48 -0.56 8.85
CA ALA A 293 -9.94 -1.54 7.92
C ALA A 293 -8.39 -1.57 7.94
N LEU A 294 -7.76 -0.40 8.03
CA LEU A 294 -6.31 -0.27 8.08
C LEU A 294 -5.74 -0.69 9.43
N ILE A 295 -6.38 -0.35 10.55
CA ILE A 295 -6.03 -0.83 11.90
C ILE A 295 -6.08 -2.37 11.93
N ASN A 296 -7.16 -2.98 11.42
CA ASN A 296 -7.29 -4.43 11.33
C ASN A 296 -6.21 -5.05 10.45
N THR A 297 -5.85 -4.38 9.34
CA THR A 297 -4.73 -4.79 8.47
C THR A 297 -3.41 -4.79 9.23
N ASP A 298 -3.10 -3.71 9.96
CA ASP A 298 -1.88 -3.57 10.76
C ASP A 298 -1.79 -4.63 11.88
N LEU A 299 -2.90 -4.89 12.57
CA LEU A 299 -2.98 -5.93 13.60
C LEU A 299 -2.70 -7.32 13.03
N ARG A 300 -3.27 -7.65 11.86
CA ARG A 300 -3.02 -8.93 11.17
C ARG A 300 -1.56 -9.08 10.77
N ILE A 301 -0.95 -8.03 10.22
CA ILE A 301 0.47 -8.03 9.83
C ILE A 301 1.36 -8.23 11.06
N LYS A 302 1.11 -7.51 12.16
CA LYS A 302 1.84 -7.67 13.43
C LYS A 302 1.72 -9.08 14.02
N GLN A 303 0.60 -9.76 13.76
CA GLN A 303 0.35 -11.14 14.17
C GLN A 303 0.84 -12.19 13.15
N ASN A 304 1.56 -11.79 12.10
CA ASN A 304 1.99 -12.63 10.97
C ASN A 304 0.83 -13.37 10.27
N LYS A 305 -0.39 -12.80 10.30
CA LYS A 305 -1.56 -13.33 9.61
C LYS A 305 -1.60 -12.81 8.17
N PRO A 306 -2.04 -13.62 7.21
CA PRO A 306 -2.11 -13.20 5.82
C PRO A 306 -3.12 -12.06 5.65
N VAL A 307 -2.74 -11.07 4.83
CA VAL A 307 -3.60 -9.97 4.39
C VAL A 307 -3.71 -10.02 2.88
N THR A 308 -4.92 -9.91 2.36
CA THR A 308 -5.16 -9.83 0.92
C THR A 308 -5.38 -8.40 0.46
N PRO A 309 -4.65 -7.92 -0.55
CA PRO A 309 -4.89 -6.61 -1.14
C PRO A 309 -6.34 -6.37 -1.57
N ALA A 310 -7.06 -7.44 -1.94
CA ALA A 310 -8.45 -7.32 -2.36
C ALA A 310 -9.38 -6.77 -1.27
N PHE A 311 -9.24 -7.23 -0.01
CA PHE A 311 -10.03 -6.71 1.11
C PHE A 311 -9.70 -5.24 1.39
N LEU A 312 -8.42 -4.90 1.36
CA LEU A 312 -7.95 -3.52 1.52
C LEU A 312 -8.57 -2.59 0.47
N PHE A 313 -8.48 -2.93 -0.82
CA PHE A 313 -9.08 -2.13 -1.88
C PHE A 313 -10.61 -2.11 -1.80
N ALA A 314 -11.25 -3.21 -1.39
CA ALA A 314 -12.69 -3.24 -1.16
C ALA A 314 -13.09 -2.20 -0.10
N ALA A 315 -12.36 -2.11 1.00
CA ALA A 315 -12.63 -1.13 2.07
C ALA A 315 -12.33 0.31 1.63
N LEU A 316 -11.18 0.53 0.97
CA LEU A 316 -10.80 1.88 0.50
C LEU A 316 -11.81 2.46 -0.50
N LEU A 317 -12.39 1.64 -1.37
CA LEU A 317 -13.28 2.09 -2.44
C LEU A 317 -14.78 2.05 -2.07
N TRP A 318 -15.16 1.29 -1.04
CA TRP A 318 -16.55 1.14 -0.62
C TRP A 318 -17.29 2.47 -0.39
N PRO A 319 -16.72 3.49 0.28
CA PRO A 319 -17.45 4.72 0.56
C PRO A 319 -17.96 5.45 -0.68
N ALA A 320 -17.30 5.27 -1.83
CA ALA A 320 -17.70 5.87 -3.11
C ALA A 320 -18.81 5.08 -3.84
N LEU A 321 -19.09 3.84 -3.44
CA LEU A 321 -19.97 2.93 -4.16
C LEU A 321 -21.47 3.26 -3.97
N PRO A 322 -22.00 3.52 -2.75
CA PRO A 322 -23.42 3.73 -2.53
C PRO A 322 -24.02 4.89 -3.36
N LYS A 323 -23.29 6.00 -3.50
CA LYS A 323 -23.70 7.14 -4.32
C LYS A 323 -23.90 6.75 -5.79
N ARG A 324 -23.01 5.90 -6.33
CA ARG A 324 -23.09 5.42 -7.72
C ARG A 324 -24.27 4.48 -7.90
N VAL A 325 -24.48 3.58 -6.94
CA VAL A 325 -25.64 2.66 -6.93
C VAL A 325 -26.94 3.45 -6.94
N LEU A 326 -27.08 4.43 -6.04
CA LEU A 326 -28.28 5.27 -5.96
C LEU A 326 -28.55 5.98 -7.30
N ARG A 327 -27.55 6.59 -7.91
CA ARG A 327 -27.66 7.25 -9.22
C ARG A 327 -28.18 6.32 -10.32
N LEU A 328 -27.75 5.05 -10.33
CA LEU A 328 -28.22 4.08 -11.32
C LEU A 328 -29.66 3.63 -11.02
N GLN A 329 -30.02 3.47 -9.75
CA GLN A 329 -31.39 3.15 -9.33
C GLN A 329 -32.38 4.27 -9.67
N GLU A 330 -32.00 5.53 -9.47
CA GLU A 330 -32.82 6.71 -9.87
C GLU A 330 -33.07 6.74 -11.39
N ARG A 331 -32.19 6.13 -12.20
CA ARG A 331 -32.36 5.94 -13.63
C ARG A 331 -33.21 4.69 -14.00
N GLY A 332 -33.79 4.03 -13.01
CA GLY A 332 -34.64 2.86 -13.16
C GLY A 332 -33.92 1.52 -13.17
N MET A 333 -32.64 1.46 -12.88
CA MET A 333 -31.92 0.18 -12.81
C MET A 333 -32.28 -0.56 -11.51
N PRO A 334 -32.60 -1.87 -11.57
CA PRO A 334 -32.89 -2.66 -10.38
C PRO A 334 -31.67 -2.75 -9.45
N PRO A 335 -31.85 -2.95 -8.11
CA PRO A 335 -30.78 -2.85 -7.12
C PRO A 335 -29.53 -3.71 -7.39
N ILE A 336 -29.72 -5.00 -7.76
CA ILE A 336 -28.58 -5.90 -8.03
C ILE A 336 -27.80 -5.48 -9.28
N PRO A 337 -28.41 -5.28 -10.45
CA PRO A 337 -27.71 -4.73 -11.62
C PRO A 337 -27.05 -3.38 -11.33
N ALA A 338 -27.72 -2.47 -10.59
CA ALA A 338 -27.14 -1.17 -10.22
C ALA A 338 -25.85 -1.31 -9.39
N MET A 339 -25.87 -2.23 -8.42
CA MET A 339 -24.68 -2.54 -7.61
C MET A 339 -23.53 -3.08 -8.46
N GLN A 340 -23.82 -4.04 -9.34
CA GLN A 340 -22.82 -4.66 -10.20
C GLN A 340 -22.21 -3.66 -11.20
N GLU A 341 -23.05 -2.81 -11.80
CA GLU A 341 -22.59 -1.79 -12.75
C GLU A 341 -21.80 -0.69 -12.03
N ALA A 342 -22.28 -0.18 -10.91
CA ALA A 342 -21.54 0.79 -10.08
C ALA A 342 -20.18 0.25 -9.64
N ALA A 343 -20.11 -1.01 -9.24
CA ALA A 343 -18.87 -1.67 -8.87
C ALA A 343 -17.93 -1.80 -10.08
N HIS A 344 -18.47 -2.11 -11.26
CA HIS A 344 -17.71 -2.19 -12.50
C HIS A 344 -17.08 -0.85 -12.85
N GLU A 345 -17.89 0.21 -12.92
CA GLU A 345 -17.45 1.57 -13.22
C GLU A 345 -16.36 2.05 -12.25
N LEU A 346 -16.60 1.89 -10.95
CA LEU A 346 -15.68 2.35 -9.90
C LEU A 346 -14.33 1.64 -9.97
N ILE A 347 -14.32 0.32 -10.13
CA ILE A 347 -13.09 -0.46 -10.25
C ILE A 347 -12.36 -0.12 -11.55
N ALA A 348 -13.06 0.05 -12.66
CA ALA A 348 -12.45 0.41 -13.94
C ALA A 348 -11.76 1.77 -13.88
N GLU A 349 -12.40 2.78 -13.28
CA GLU A 349 -11.86 4.11 -13.06
C GLU A 349 -10.62 4.06 -12.15
N GLN A 350 -10.72 3.34 -11.02
CA GLN A 350 -9.58 3.17 -10.11
C GLN A 350 -8.40 2.45 -10.75
N CYS A 351 -8.65 1.47 -11.62
CA CYS A 351 -7.60 0.76 -12.35
C CYS A 351 -6.83 1.64 -13.35
N GLN A 352 -7.43 2.71 -13.87
CA GLN A 352 -6.71 3.71 -14.68
C GLN A 352 -5.70 4.48 -13.83
N ARG A 353 -6.03 4.73 -12.56
CA ARG A 353 -5.18 5.43 -11.61
C ARG A 353 -4.12 4.52 -10.99
N ILE A 354 -4.54 3.36 -10.50
CA ILE A 354 -3.70 2.35 -9.86
C ILE A 354 -4.02 1.02 -10.52
N ALA A 355 -3.07 0.41 -11.23
CA ALA A 355 -3.28 -0.80 -12.03
C ALA A 355 -3.51 -2.03 -11.14
N ILE A 356 -4.71 -2.14 -10.54
CA ILE A 356 -5.09 -3.27 -9.69
C ILE A 356 -5.24 -4.53 -10.55
N PRO A 357 -4.43 -5.59 -10.35
CA PRO A 357 -4.51 -6.81 -11.13
C PRO A 357 -5.85 -7.53 -11.01
N LYS A 358 -6.29 -8.22 -12.09
CA LYS A 358 -7.57 -8.96 -12.12
C LYS A 358 -7.74 -9.95 -10.96
N ARG A 359 -6.63 -10.57 -10.50
CA ARG A 359 -6.65 -11.46 -9.32
C ARG A 359 -7.14 -10.80 -8.03
N PHE A 360 -7.17 -9.46 -7.96
CA PHE A 360 -7.70 -8.70 -6.83
C PHE A 360 -9.05 -8.05 -7.15
N THR A 361 -9.28 -7.57 -8.38
CA THR A 361 -10.55 -6.91 -8.74
C THR A 361 -11.75 -7.88 -8.72
N MET A 362 -11.55 -9.15 -9.04
CA MET A 362 -12.60 -10.17 -8.90
C MET A 362 -13.03 -10.38 -7.44
N PRO A 363 -12.10 -10.67 -6.49
CA PRO A 363 -12.47 -10.77 -5.08
C PRO A 363 -13.07 -9.49 -4.49
N ILE A 364 -12.69 -8.29 -4.94
CA ILE A 364 -13.34 -7.04 -4.51
C ILE A 364 -14.84 -7.08 -4.84
N ARG A 365 -15.21 -7.42 -6.08
CA ARG A 365 -16.60 -7.55 -6.49
C ARG A 365 -17.36 -8.61 -5.70
N GLU A 366 -16.73 -9.77 -5.48
CA GLU A 366 -17.33 -10.87 -4.71
C GLU A 366 -17.61 -10.46 -3.25
N ILE A 367 -16.73 -9.65 -2.61
CA ILE A 367 -16.95 -9.10 -1.27
C ILE A 367 -18.15 -8.14 -1.28
N TRP A 368 -18.24 -7.27 -2.27
CA TRP A 368 -19.33 -6.29 -2.41
C TRP A 368 -20.65 -6.97 -2.76
N ASP A 369 -20.68 -7.93 -3.70
CA ASP A 369 -21.86 -8.72 -4.04
C ASP A 369 -22.38 -9.49 -2.81
N MET A 370 -21.49 -9.91 -1.92
CA MET A 370 -21.88 -10.59 -0.69
C MET A 370 -22.73 -9.67 0.22
N GLN A 371 -22.47 -8.36 0.22
CA GLN A 371 -23.24 -7.40 1.01
C GLN A 371 -24.72 -7.37 0.63
N GLU A 372 -25.04 -7.57 -0.66
CA GLU A 372 -26.41 -7.69 -1.18
C GLU A 372 -27.05 -9.05 -0.88
N ARG A 373 -26.24 -10.06 -0.62
CA ARG A 373 -26.70 -11.43 -0.39
C ARG A 373 -26.91 -11.74 1.10
N LEU A 374 -26.08 -11.21 1.99
CA LEU A 374 -26.12 -11.43 3.42
C LEU A 374 -27.50 -11.12 4.07
N PRO A 375 -28.25 -10.05 3.65
CA PRO A 375 -29.61 -9.84 4.16
C PRO A 375 -30.62 -10.93 3.75
N ARG A 376 -30.35 -11.69 2.66
CA ARG A 376 -31.29 -12.69 2.09
C ARG A 376 -31.05 -14.07 2.70
N ARG A 377 -31.19 -14.19 4.00
CA ARG A 377 -30.81 -15.34 4.80
C ARG A 377 -31.93 -16.35 5.11
N SER A 378 -33.11 -16.20 4.46
CA SER A 378 -34.26 -17.10 4.70
C SER A 378 -34.11 -18.47 4.01
N GLY A 379 -34.62 -19.53 4.64
CA GLY A 379 -34.61 -20.91 4.14
C GLY A 379 -33.16 -21.43 4.00
N LYS A 380 -32.89 -22.21 2.96
CA LYS A 380 -31.57 -22.80 2.69
C LYS A 380 -30.50 -21.79 2.25
N ARG A 381 -30.85 -20.51 2.09
CA ARG A 381 -29.91 -19.50 1.59
C ARG A 381 -28.81 -19.18 2.58
N ALA A 382 -29.10 -19.24 3.89
CA ALA A 382 -28.11 -18.99 4.92
C ALA A 382 -26.99 -20.04 4.89
N ASP A 383 -27.34 -21.33 4.81
CA ASP A 383 -26.36 -22.42 4.71
C ASP A 383 -25.52 -22.31 3.44
N LEU A 384 -26.16 -22.06 2.29
CA LEU A 384 -25.48 -21.87 1.00
C LEU A 384 -24.53 -20.66 1.01
N LEU A 385 -24.83 -19.62 1.79
CA LEU A 385 -23.93 -18.48 1.94
C LEU A 385 -22.76 -18.83 2.85
N LEU A 386 -22.99 -19.55 3.95
CA LEU A 386 -21.97 -20.00 4.89
C LEU A 386 -20.92 -20.89 4.20
N ASP A 387 -21.36 -21.77 3.29
CA ASP A 387 -20.50 -22.64 2.48
C ASP A 387 -19.72 -21.91 1.37
N ASN A 388 -20.04 -20.63 1.12
CA ASN A 388 -19.38 -19.87 0.07
C ASN A 388 -17.93 -19.54 0.45
N PRO A 389 -16.93 -19.81 -0.40
CA PRO A 389 -15.52 -19.51 -0.12
C PRO A 389 -15.22 -18.04 0.21
N ARG A 390 -16.10 -17.12 -0.18
CA ARG A 390 -16.00 -15.69 0.11
C ARG A 390 -16.82 -15.23 1.30
N PHE A 391 -17.57 -16.15 1.93
CA PHE A 391 -18.43 -15.80 3.06
C PHE A 391 -17.64 -15.08 4.16
N ARG A 392 -16.52 -15.65 4.57
CA ARG A 392 -15.71 -15.06 5.65
C ARG A 392 -15.29 -13.62 5.35
N ALA A 393 -14.81 -13.35 4.13
CA ALA A 393 -14.42 -12.01 3.74
C ALA A 393 -15.62 -11.05 3.64
N GLY A 394 -16.77 -11.52 3.15
CA GLY A 394 -18.00 -10.74 3.09
C GLY A 394 -18.57 -10.44 4.47
N TYR A 395 -18.52 -11.40 5.40
CA TYR A 395 -18.94 -11.23 6.78
C TYR A 395 -18.02 -10.28 7.56
N ASP A 396 -16.69 -10.44 7.46
CA ASP A 396 -15.74 -9.51 8.08
C ASP A 396 -15.94 -8.08 7.55
N PHE A 397 -16.32 -7.94 6.27
CA PHE A 397 -16.64 -6.66 5.65
C PHE A 397 -17.96 -6.06 6.15
N LEU A 398 -18.98 -6.89 6.41
CA LEU A 398 -20.22 -6.46 7.04
C LEU A 398 -19.97 -5.91 8.45
N LEU A 399 -19.20 -6.63 9.27
CA LEU A 399 -18.83 -6.15 10.61
C LEU A 399 -18.06 -4.82 10.57
N LEU A 400 -17.18 -4.64 9.58
CA LEU A 400 -16.47 -3.39 9.37
C LEU A 400 -17.43 -2.23 9.05
N ARG A 401 -18.47 -2.45 8.24
CA ARG A 401 -19.50 -1.44 7.93
C ARG A 401 -20.31 -1.07 9.16
N GLU A 402 -20.68 -2.05 9.98
CA GLU A 402 -21.39 -1.83 11.26
C GLU A 402 -20.53 -1.06 12.26
N SER A 403 -19.25 -1.42 12.41
CA SER A 403 -18.33 -0.70 13.31
C SER A 403 -18.13 0.76 12.88
N ALA A 404 -18.22 1.03 11.58
CA ALA A 404 -18.20 2.39 11.04
C ALA A 404 -19.52 3.16 11.24
N GLY A 405 -20.53 2.54 11.83
CA GLY A 405 -21.82 3.17 12.17
C GLY A 405 -22.94 2.95 11.14
N GLU A 406 -22.75 2.04 10.16
CA GLU A 406 -23.80 1.69 9.21
C GLU A 406 -24.88 0.84 9.88
N GLN A 407 -26.16 1.22 9.70
CA GLN A 407 -27.29 0.48 10.26
C GLN A 407 -27.64 -0.70 9.37
N THR A 408 -27.49 -1.91 9.91
CA THR A 408 -27.75 -3.17 9.19
C THR A 408 -28.80 -4.05 9.89
N ASP A 409 -29.55 -3.49 10.85
CA ASP A 409 -30.59 -4.17 11.61
C ASP A 409 -30.10 -5.45 12.31
N GLY A 410 -28.90 -5.40 12.90
CA GLY A 410 -28.30 -6.52 13.66
C GLY A 410 -27.87 -7.69 12.76
N LEU A 411 -27.60 -7.43 11.49
CA LEU A 411 -27.21 -8.47 10.54
C LEU A 411 -25.89 -9.14 10.90
N GLY A 412 -24.91 -8.37 11.37
CA GLY A 412 -23.61 -8.88 11.80
C GLY A 412 -23.72 -9.79 13.01
N GLU A 413 -24.48 -9.39 14.05
CA GLU A 413 -24.77 -10.22 15.22
C GLU A 413 -25.45 -11.52 14.81
N TRP A 414 -26.50 -11.45 13.98
CA TRP A 414 -27.20 -12.62 13.48
C TRP A 414 -26.25 -13.62 12.78
N TRP A 415 -25.35 -13.13 11.91
CA TRP A 415 -24.38 -13.99 11.22
C TRP A 415 -23.31 -14.54 12.16
N THR A 416 -22.96 -13.81 13.22
CA THR A 416 -22.04 -14.29 14.27
C THR A 416 -22.67 -15.50 14.97
N ASP A 417 -23.90 -15.35 15.47
CA ASP A 417 -24.63 -16.41 16.16
C ASP A 417 -24.88 -17.61 15.24
N TYR A 418 -25.20 -17.35 13.95
CA TYR A 418 -25.46 -18.42 12.99
C TYR A 418 -24.24 -19.27 12.68
N GLN A 419 -23.03 -18.69 12.69
CA GLN A 419 -21.78 -19.45 12.51
C GLN A 419 -21.52 -20.39 13.68
N ASP A 420 -21.80 -19.96 14.89
CA ASP A 420 -21.53 -20.70 16.12
C ASP A 420 -22.64 -21.69 16.49
N ALA A 421 -23.85 -21.52 15.91
CA ALA A 421 -25.04 -22.35 16.18
C ALA A 421 -24.93 -23.77 15.60
N ASN A 422 -25.51 -24.73 16.31
CA ASN A 422 -25.71 -26.08 15.81
C ASN A 422 -26.92 -26.17 14.84
N ASP A 423 -27.10 -27.32 14.15
CA ASP A 423 -28.13 -27.50 13.13
C ASP A 423 -29.59 -27.27 13.61
N SER A 424 -29.88 -27.50 14.90
CA SER A 424 -31.20 -27.21 15.46
C SER A 424 -31.40 -25.74 15.68
N GLU A 425 -30.42 -25.07 16.26
CA GLU A 425 -30.42 -23.63 16.52
C GLU A 425 -30.49 -22.84 15.19
N ARG A 426 -29.73 -23.22 14.15
CA ARG A 426 -29.80 -22.63 12.81
C ARG A 426 -31.21 -22.71 12.21
N ARG A 427 -31.90 -23.85 12.37
CA ARG A 427 -33.27 -24.01 11.91
C ARG A 427 -34.23 -23.08 12.63
N ASP A 428 -34.06 -22.92 13.95
CA ASP A 428 -34.88 -22.03 14.77
C ASP A 428 -34.63 -20.57 14.37
N MET A 429 -33.39 -20.16 14.23
CA MET A 429 -33.02 -18.81 13.77
C MET A 429 -33.63 -18.48 12.39
N ILE A 430 -33.64 -19.42 11.46
CA ILE A 430 -34.27 -19.23 10.14
C ILE A 430 -35.78 -19.15 10.25
N ARG A 431 -36.42 -19.95 11.12
CA ARG A 431 -37.88 -19.94 11.35
C ARG A 431 -38.33 -18.60 11.93
N ASP A 432 -37.56 -18.03 12.85
CA ASP A 432 -37.86 -16.75 13.50
C ASP A 432 -37.81 -15.56 12.54
N LEU A 433 -37.02 -15.65 11.47
CA LEU A 433 -37.07 -14.66 10.36
C LEU A 433 -38.40 -14.67 9.62
N GLY A 434 -39.05 -15.85 9.47
CA GLY A 434 -40.35 -15.98 8.85
C GLY A 434 -41.51 -15.44 9.69
N SER A 435 -41.40 -15.53 11.00
CA SER A 435 -42.39 -15.02 11.95
C SER A 435 -42.43 -13.49 12.06
N LYS A 436 -41.31 -12.82 11.84
CA LYS A 436 -41.18 -11.35 11.86
C LYS A 436 -41.62 -10.69 10.53
N GLY A 437 -41.81 -11.48 9.44
CA GLY A 437 -42.18 -11.01 8.11
C GLY A 437 -43.66 -10.97 7.77
N ASP A 438 -44.53 -11.47 8.64
CA ASP A 438 -45.99 -11.58 8.38
C ASP A 438 -46.85 -10.40 8.89
N GLY A 439 -46.22 -9.28 9.25
CA GLY A 439 -46.87 -8.01 9.53
C GLY A 439 -47.00 -7.18 8.26
N GLU A 440 -48.18 -7.19 7.63
CA GLU A 440 -48.60 -6.31 6.52
C GLU A 440 -48.10 -6.63 5.08
N GLY A 441 -48.68 -7.67 4.49
CA GLY A 441 -48.80 -7.83 3.04
C GLY A 441 -50.21 -8.25 2.65
N PRO A 442 -50.85 -7.73 1.57
CA PRO A 442 -52.24 -8.03 1.24
C PRO A 442 -52.42 -9.50 0.94
N LYS A 443 -53.29 -10.17 1.69
CA LYS A 443 -53.72 -11.58 1.51
C LYS A 443 -54.15 -11.81 0.06
N LYS A 444 -53.35 -12.55 -0.70
CA LYS A 444 -53.79 -13.06 -2.02
C LYS A 444 -55.03 -13.94 -1.83
N ARG A 445 -56.19 -13.44 -2.31
CA ARG A 445 -57.45 -14.18 -2.40
C ARG A 445 -57.21 -15.52 -3.12
N ARG A 446 -57.40 -16.62 -2.41
CA ARG A 446 -57.54 -17.97 -3.00
C ARG A 446 -58.71 -17.96 -3.98
N ARG A 447 -58.46 -18.08 -5.27
CA ARG A 447 -59.50 -18.39 -6.26
C ARG A 447 -59.95 -19.82 -5.99
N SER A 448 -61.23 -19.95 -5.53
CA SER A 448 -61.96 -21.21 -5.46
C SER A 448 -62.19 -21.73 -6.87
N GLY A 449 -61.56 -22.84 -7.22
CA GLY A 449 -61.79 -23.53 -8.49
C GLY A 449 -63.15 -24.23 -8.47
N THR A 450 -64.13 -23.70 -9.23
CA THR A 450 -65.36 -24.35 -9.50
C THR A 450 -65.13 -25.56 -10.40
N LYS A 451 -65.36 -26.75 -9.89
CA LYS A 451 -65.48 -28.01 -10.67
C LYS A 451 -66.57 -27.94 -11.62
N ARG A 452 -66.32 -27.88 -12.94
CA ARG A 452 -67.28 -28.07 -14.00
C ARG A 452 -67.53 -29.56 -14.20
N LYS A 453 -68.74 -30.08 -13.83
CA LYS A 453 -69.26 -31.39 -14.16
C LYS A 453 -69.43 -31.50 -15.71
N ARG A 454 -68.82 -32.52 -16.31
CA ARG A 454 -69.17 -33.01 -17.65
C ARG A 454 -70.38 -33.88 -17.51
N SER A 455 -71.50 -33.50 -18.16
CA SER A 455 -72.64 -34.38 -18.49
C SER A 455 -72.36 -35.03 -19.83
N ALA A 456 -72.59 -36.36 -19.88
CA ALA A 456 -72.64 -37.14 -21.09
C ALA A 456 -74.11 -37.07 -21.66
N ALA A 457 -74.25 -37.00 -22.96
CA ALA A 457 -75.38 -37.41 -23.77
C ALA A 457 -74.81 -37.50 -25.18
N ASP A 458 -74.68 -38.63 -25.69
CA ASP A 458 -75.57 -39.53 -26.45
C ASP A 458 -75.91 -39.05 -27.81
N THR A 459 -75.45 -39.83 -28.79
CA THR A 459 -76.09 -40.54 -29.90
C THR A 459 -76.51 -39.78 -31.15
N SER A 460 -76.02 -40.41 -32.21
CA SER A 460 -76.67 -40.85 -33.44
C SER A 460 -76.90 -39.86 -34.58
N GLY A 461 -76.43 -40.29 -35.70
CA GLY A 461 -77.25 -40.32 -36.91
C GLY A 461 -76.69 -39.65 -38.15
N GLU A 462 -76.30 -40.52 -39.07
CA GLU A 462 -76.13 -40.38 -40.55
C GLU A 462 -74.81 -39.74 -41.03
#